data_d1fd526a6e377e3c927be9a76290a016
#
_entry.id   d1fd526a6e377e3c927be9a76290a016
#
_cell.length_a   1.000
_cell.length_b   1.000
_cell.length_c   1.000
_cell.angle_alpha   90.00
_cell.angle_beta   90.00
_cell.angle_gamma   90.00
#
_symmetry.space_group_name_H-M   'P 1'
#
loop_
_entity.id
_entity.type
_entity.pdbx_description
1 polymer ?
#
loop_
_entity_poly.entity_id
_entity_poly.type
_entity_poly.pdbx_seq_one_letter_code
_entity_poly.pdbx_strand_id
1 'polypeptide(L)'
;FIAYQESQEEKGMLLCVNHGIFYEFIRASEFFNNNSNRISLVDVEVGVDYVIILNTNAGLWGYNIGDTIKFVSTSPYRIIVSGRIKHFTSAFGEHVIAEEVEKSLQEAVKNFYAEINEFHVAPKINPQKGLPFHEWLIEFEKEPESIADFSALIDSSLQKHNSYYKDLIEGGVLRTLKITVVRKNGFRKYMKSIGKLGGQNKVPRLANDRNIADKLKLF
;
A
#
# COMPACT_ATOMS: atom_id res chain seq x y z
N PHE A 1 -0.70 -5.90 -23.36
CA PHE A 1 -0.63 -4.59 -22.69
C PHE A 1 -2.02 -4.21 -22.20
N ILE A 2 -2.11 -3.69 -20.96
CA ILE A 2 -3.35 -3.17 -20.35
C ILE A 2 -3.42 -1.65 -20.60
N ALA A 3 -2.30 -0.97 -20.44
CA ALA A 3 -2.17 0.46 -20.67
C ALA A 3 -0.73 0.79 -21.04
N TYR A 4 -0.50 1.95 -21.66
CA TYR A 4 0.82 2.44 -22.05
C TYR A 4 0.91 3.97 -21.93
N GLN A 5 2.11 4.47 -21.67
CA GLN A 5 2.40 5.90 -21.68
C GLN A 5 2.60 6.36 -23.12
N GLU A 6 1.67 7.13 -23.66
CA GLU A 6 1.74 7.63 -25.04
C GLU A 6 2.51 8.97 -25.15
N SER A 7 2.51 9.76 -24.07
CA SER A 7 3.20 11.05 -23.99
C SER A 7 3.73 11.28 -22.57
N GLN A 8 4.86 11.97 -22.46
CA GLN A 8 5.40 12.41 -21.16
C GLN A 8 4.66 13.63 -20.59
N GLU A 9 3.94 14.35 -21.44
CA GLU A 9 3.17 15.53 -21.05
C GLU A 9 1.84 15.16 -20.39
N GLU A 10 1.32 13.96 -20.70
CA GLU A 10 0.03 13.48 -20.21
C GLU A 10 0.17 12.70 -18.90
N LYS A 11 -0.65 13.06 -17.93
CA LYS A 11 -0.71 12.33 -16.65
C LYS A 11 -1.39 10.98 -16.84
N GLY A 12 -0.69 9.91 -16.47
CA GLY A 12 -1.19 8.55 -16.51
C GLY A 12 -1.10 7.87 -17.88
N MET A 13 -1.22 6.56 -17.87
CA MET A 13 -1.14 5.69 -19.04
C MET A 13 -2.51 5.59 -19.72
N LEU A 14 -2.54 5.61 -21.03
CA LEU A 14 -3.75 5.37 -21.82
C LEU A 14 -4.19 3.91 -21.67
N LEU A 15 -5.45 3.67 -21.26
CA LEU A 15 -6.02 2.35 -21.11
C LEU A 15 -6.36 1.75 -22.49
N CYS A 16 -5.93 0.53 -22.75
CA CYS A 16 -6.17 -0.18 -24.01
C CYS A 16 -7.57 -0.80 -24.06
N VAL A 17 -8.59 -0.02 -24.38
CA VAL A 17 -10.00 -0.47 -24.35
C VAL A 17 -10.41 -1.32 -25.57
N ASN A 18 -9.61 -1.37 -26.64
CA ASN A 18 -9.92 -2.06 -27.90
C ASN A 18 -9.00 -3.27 -28.20
N HIS A 19 -8.28 -3.78 -27.22
CA HIS A 19 -7.31 -4.87 -27.37
C HIS A 19 -7.86 -6.26 -26.97
N GLY A 20 -9.18 -6.46 -27.02
CA GLY A 20 -9.81 -7.74 -26.71
C GLY A 20 -9.79 -8.11 -25.22
N ILE A 21 -9.65 -7.11 -24.37
CA ILE A 21 -9.74 -7.24 -22.90
C ILE A 21 -11.01 -6.55 -22.45
N PHE A 22 -11.88 -7.27 -21.75
CA PHE A 22 -13.00 -6.70 -21.04
C PHE A 22 -12.60 -6.42 -19.60
N TYR A 23 -12.71 -5.18 -19.19
CA TYR A 23 -12.32 -4.71 -17.86
C TYR A 23 -13.53 -4.61 -16.95
N GLU A 24 -13.37 -5.12 -15.74
CA GLU A 24 -14.24 -4.85 -14.60
C GLU A 24 -13.41 -4.25 -13.46
N PHE A 25 -14.07 -3.50 -12.60
CA PHE A 25 -13.41 -2.79 -11.50
C PHE A 25 -14.17 -3.04 -10.20
N ILE A 26 -13.43 -3.19 -9.11
CA ILE A 26 -13.97 -3.23 -7.76
C ILE A 26 -13.33 -2.08 -6.99
N ARG A 27 -14.10 -1.24 -6.30
CA ARG A 27 -13.51 -0.23 -5.43
C ARG A 27 -12.56 -0.90 -4.44
N ALA A 28 -11.33 -0.40 -4.32
CA ALA A 28 -10.32 -1.03 -3.46
C ALA A 28 -10.81 -1.14 -2.01
N SER A 29 -11.56 -0.14 -1.53
CA SER A 29 -12.21 -0.11 -0.22
C SER A 29 -13.23 -1.22 0.02
N GLU A 30 -13.82 -1.77 -1.05
CA GLU A 30 -14.89 -2.77 -0.99
C GLU A 30 -14.41 -4.18 -1.32
N PHE A 31 -13.17 -4.33 -1.80
CA PHE A 31 -12.67 -5.59 -2.38
C PHE A 31 -12.75 -6.78 -1.41
N PHE A 32 -12.56 -6.56 -0.13
CA PHE A 32 -12.62 -7.63 0.90
C PHE A 32 -13.98 -7.78 1.56
N ASN A 33 -14.96 -6.96 1.17
CA ASN A 33 -16.33 -7.10 1.64
C ASN A 33 -17.01 -8.27 0.93
N ASN A 34 -17.85 -9.03 1.64
CA ASN A 34 -18.56 -10.18 1.08
C ASN A 34 -19.50 -9.83 -0.10
N ASN A 35 -19.81 -8.55 -0.32
CA ASN A 35 -20.69 -8.02 -1.37
C ASN A 35 -19.94 -7.02 -2.27
N SER A 36 -18.69 -7.27 -2.62
CA SER A 36 -17.95 -6.41 -3.55
C SER A 36 -18.60 -6.40 -4.93
N ASN A 37 -19.13 -5.26 -5.35
CA ASN A 37 -19.73 -5.09 -6.68
C ASN A 37 -18.63 -4.87 -7.72
N ARG A 38 -18.73 -5.62 -8.83
CA ARG A 38 -17.95 -5.31 -10.04
C ARG A 38 -18.71 -4.27 -10.85
N ILE A 39 -18.02 -3.21 -11.19
CA ILE A 39 -18.53 -2.13 -12.05
C ILE A 39 -17.83 -2.16 -13.40
N SER A 40 -18.48 -1.60 -14.39
CA SER A 40 -17.95 -1.48 -15.75
C SER A 40 -17.13 -0.21 -15.91
N LEU A 41 -16.45 -0.09 -17.06
CA LEU A 41 -15.60 1.09 -17.35
C LEU A 41 -16.39 2.40 -17.38
N VAL A 42 -17.69 2.36 -17.68
CA VAL A 42 -18.54 3.55 -17.74
C VAL A 42 -18.86 4.13 -16.36
N ASP A 43 -18.75 3.30 -15.31
CA ASP A 43 -19.14 3.65 -13.94
C ASP A 43 -17.95 4.08 -13.07
N VAL A 44 -16.74 4.13 -13.66
CA VAL A 44 -15.54 4.51 -12.90
C VAL A 44 -15.46 6.02 -12.66
N GLU A 45 -14.88 6.39 -11.53
CA GLU A 45 -14.71 7.77 -11.09
C GLU A 45 -13.22 8.14 -11.04
N VAL A 46 -12.89 9.38 -11.44
CA VAL A 46 -11.54 9.93 -11.33
C VAL A 46 -11.15 10.07 -9.84
N GLY A 47 -9.92 9.68 -9.51
CA GLY A 47 -9.38 9.82 -8.15
C GLY A 47 -9.69 8.66 -7.20
N VAL A 48 -10.56 7.72 -7.59
CA VAL A 48 -10.91 6.53 -6.80
C VAL A 48 -9.97 5.38 -7.13
N ASP A 49 -9.55 4.63 -6.11
CA ASP A 49 -8.73 3.43 -6.26
C ASP A 49 -9.59 2.20 -6.56
N TYR A 50 -9.22 1.46 -7.61
CA TYR A 50 -9.91 0.26 -8.05
C TYR A 50 -8.96 -0.92 -8.17
N VAL A 51 -9.43 -2.11 -7.80
CA VAL A 51 -8.86 -3.38 -8.20
C VAL A 51 -9.30 -3.67 -9.63
N ILE A 52 -8.34 -3.89 -10.53
CA ILE A 52 -8.63 -4.21 -11.92
C ILE A 52 -8.82 -5.72 -12.11
N ILE A 53 -9.92 -6.09 -12.74
CA ILE A 53 -10.27 -7.46 -13.08
C ILE A 53 -10.28 -7.61 -14.59
N LEU A 54 -9.63 -8.63 -15.09
CA LEU A 54 -9.44 -8.86 -16.52
C LEU A 54 -10.27 -10.06 -17.00
N ASN A 55 -10.93 -9.86 -18.14
CA ASN A 55 -11.52 -10.93 -18.91
C ASN A 55 -10.93 -10.85 -20.33
N THR A 56 -10.28 -11.93 -20.80
CA THR A 56 -9.57 -11.92 -22.08
C THR A 56 -10.01 -13.05 -22.96
N ASN A 57 -9.89 -12.87 -24.28
CA ASN A 57 -10.11 -13.91 -25.26
C ASN A 57 -9.05 -15.04 -25.21
N ALA A 58 -7.94 -14.83 -24.47
CA ALA A 58 -6.92 -15.84 -24.20
C ALA A 58 -7.27 -16.78 -23.03
N GLY A 59 -8.48 -16.72 -22.47
CA GLY A 59 -8.99 -17.65 -21.46
C GLY A 59 -8.84 -17.18 -20.00
N LEU A 60 -8.47 -15.93 -19.75
CA LEU A 60 -8.57 -15.36 -18.40
C LEU A 60 -10.00 -14.84 -18.17
N TRP A 61 -10.65 -15.33 -17.13
CA TRP A 61 -12.01 -14.94 -16.76
C TRP A 61 -12.06 -14.48 -15.31
N GLY A 62 -12.48 -13.22 -15.10
CA GLY A 62 -12.50 -12.64 -13.75
C GLY A 62 -11.14 -12.61 -13.08
N TYR A 63 -10.07 -12.49 -13.86
CA TYR A 63 -8.70 -12.61 -13.36
C TYR A 63 -8.26 -11.34 -12.65
N ASN A 64 -7.97 -11.47 -11.36
CA ASN A 64 -7.39 -10.42 -10.55
C ASN A 64 -5.86 -10.48 -10.63
N ILE A 65 -5.25 -9.45 -11.24
CA ILE A 65 -3.77 -9.35 -11.33
C ILE A 65 -3.14 -8.91 -10.01
N GLY A 66 -3.94 -8.45 -9.05
CA GLY A 66 -3.49 -8.01 -7.74
C GLY A 66 -3.01 -6.57 -7.67
N ASP A 67 -3.11 -5.82 -8.76
CA ASP A 67 -2.77 -4.40 -8.77
C ASP A 67 -4.00 -3.53 -8.54
N THR A 68 -3.80 -2.39 -7.87
CA THR A 68 -4.78 -1.31 -7.76
C THR A 68 -4.40 -0.19 -8.72
N ILE A 69 -5.42 0.39 -9.33
CA ILE A 69 -5.29 1.50 -10.27
C ILE A 69 -6.18 2.66 -9.83
N LYS A 70 -5.84 3.84 -10.30
CA LYS A 70 -6.63 5.06 -10.14
C LYS A 70 -6.82 5.71 -11.50
N PHE A 71 -8.06 6.08 -11.84
CA PHE A 71 -8.32 6.87 -13.02
C PHE A 71 -7.90 8.32 -12.78
N VAL A 72 -7.15 8.87 -13.72
CA VAL A 72 -6.78 10.30 -13.75
C VAL A 72 -7.54 11.06 -14.82
N SER A 73 -8.18 10.33 -15.77
CA SER A 73 -9.10 10.83 -16.78
C SER A 73 -10.05 9.71 -17.22
N THR A 74 -11.27 10.06 -17.63
CA THR A 74 -12.24 9.16 -18.24
C THR A 74 -12.52 9.51 -19.71
N SER A 75 -11.89 10.56 -20.26
CA SER A 75 -12.02 10.93 -21.67
C SER A 75 -10.69 11.57 -22.17
N PRO A 76 -9.80 10.78 -22.76
CA PRO A 76 -9.75 9.31 -22.81
C PRO A 76 -9.51 8.69 -21.42
N TYR A 77 -9.75 7.37 -21.31
CA TYR A 77 -9.47 6.65 -20.06
C TYR A 77 -7.96 6.56 -19.82
N ARG A 78 -7.50 7.21 -18.74
CA ARG A 78 -6.10 7.19 -18.31
C ARG A 78 -6.01 6.71 -16.87
N ILE A 79 -5.05 5.84 -16.61
CA ILE A 79 -4.84 5.22 -15.31
C ILE A 79 -3.42 5.41 -14.81
N ILE A 80 -3.26 5.39 -13.50
CA ILE A 80 -1.98 5.17 -12.82
C ILE A 80 -2.10 3.91 -11.98
N VAL A 81 -0.99 3.20 -11.81
CA VAL A 81 -0.93 2.10 -10.83
C VAL A 81 -0.75 2.76 -9.45
N SER A 82 -1.74 2.58 -8.57
CA SER A 82 -1.72 3.16 -7.22
C SER A 82 -1.15 2.20 -6.17
N GLY A 83 -1.09 0.89 -6.47
CA GLY A 83 -0.51 -0.09 -5.54
C GLY A 83 -0.85 -1.53 -5.89
N ARG A 84 -0.84 -2.37 -4.86
CA ARG A 84 -1.25 -3.77 -4.96
C ARG A 84 -2.24 -4.13 -3.88
N ILE A 85 -3.29 -4.87 -4.26
CA ILE A 85 -4.32 -5.30 -3.32
C ILE A 85 -3.79 -6.18 -2.19
N LYS A 86 -2.67 -6.86 -2.40
CA LYS A 86 -1.97 -7.61 -1.35
C LYS A 86 -1.07 -6.75 -0.46
N HIS A 87 -0.86 -5.50 -0.83
CA HIS A 87 0.01 -4.54 -0.14
C HIS A 87 -0.83 -3.35 0.35
N PHE A 88 -1.86 -3.62 1.11
CA PHE A 88 -2.62 -2.61 1.84
C PHE A 88 -2.85 -3.13 3.26
N THR A 89 -3.14 -2.24 4.17
CA THR A 89 -3.54 -2.56 5.53
C THR A 89 -4.95 -2.06 5.74
N SER A 90 -5.85 -2.96 6.12
CA SER A 90 -7.25 -2.67 6.40
C SER A 90 -7.78 -3.55 7.54
N ALA A 91 -6.91 -3.78 8.54
CA ALA A 91 -7.27 -4.61 9.68
C ALA A 91 -8.41 -4.01 10.53
N PHE A 92 -8.65 -2.70 10.35
CA PHE A 92 -9.65 -1.91 11.09
C PHE A 92 -10.59 -1.15 10.15
N GLY A 93 -10.52 -1.37 8.84
CA GLY A 93 -11.29 -0.66 7.83
C GLY A 93 -10.63 0.61 7.27
N GLU A 94 -9.38 0.88 7.62
CA GLU A 94 -8.64 2.09 7.23
C GLU A 94 -8.17 2.12 5.78
N HIS A 95 -8.09 0.98 5.12
CA HIS A 95 -7.70 0.84 3.71
C HIS A 95 -6.43 1.62 3.29
N VAL A 96 -5.41 1.64 4.17
CA VAL A 96 -4.13 2.30 3.89
C VAL A 96 -3.41 1.56 2.76
N ILE A 97 -3.03 2.28 1.70
CA ILE A 97 -2.33 1.75 0.53
C ILE A 97 -0.84 2.13 0.52
N ALA A 98 -0.07 1.42 -0.30
CA ALA A 98 1.39 1.62 -0.37
C ALA A 98 1.79 3.05 -0.75
N GLU A 99 1.05 3.71 -1.64
CA GLU A 99 1.31 5.10 -2.05
C GLU A 99 1.25 6.08 -0.87
N GLU A 100 0.24 5.93 0.01
CA GLU A 100 0.05 6.79 1.18
C GLU A 100 1.17 6.58 2.20
N VAL A 101 1.56 5.32 2.42
CA VAL A 101 2.69 4.95 3.28
C VAL A 101 4.00 5.52 2.75
N GLU A 102 4.27 5.35 1.46
CA GLU A 102 5.51 5.84 0.84
C GLU A 102 5.60 7.36 0.86
N LYS A 103 4.51 8.07 0.58
CA LYS A 103 4.47 9.54 0.67
C LYS A 103 4.72 10.03 2.09
N SER A 104 4.06 9.42 3.08
CA SER A 104 4.24 9.80 4.49
C SER A 104 5.66 9.54 4.97
N LEU A 105 6.27 8.42 4.54
CA LEU A 105 7.64 8.09 4.87
C LEU A 105 8.64 9.05 4.20
N GLN A 106 8.45 9.37 2.92
CA GLN A 106 9.31 10.30 2.19
C GLN A 106 9.29 11.71 2.79
N GLU A 107 8.11 12.19 3.24
CA GLU A 107 8.00 13.47 3.94
C GLU A 107 8.85 13.47 5.22
N ALA A 108 8.75 12.41 6.04
CA ALA A 108 9.53 12.30 7.27
C ALA A 108 11.04 12.15 7.00
N VAL A 109 11.43 11.31 6.06
CA VAL A 109 12.83 11.12 5.66
C VAL A 109 13.48 12.45 5.26
N LYS A 110 12.78 13.25 4.46
CA LYS A 110 13.25 14.56 4.01
C LYS A 110 13.41 15.56 5.16
N ASN A 111 12.45 15.59 6.09
CA ASN A 111 12.48 16.55 7.20
C ASN A 111 13.51 16.21 8.27
N PHE A 112 13.75 14.93 8.52
CA PHE A 112 14.70 14.47 9.55
C PHE A 112 16.06 14.03 9.03
N TYR A 113 16.33 14.19 7.71
CA TYR A 113 17.57 13.76 7.06
C TYR A 113 17.95 12.31 7.41
N ALA A 114 16.93 11.44 7.54
CA ALA A 114 17.11 10.02 7.79
C ALA A 114 17.38 9.26 6.49
N GLU A 115 18.02 8.10 6.58
CA GLU A 115 18.22 7.20 5.44
C GLU A 115 17.69 5.81 5.81
N ILE A 116 16.84 5.24 4.94
CA ILE A 116 16.13 3.98 5.18
C ILE A 116 16.57 2.96 4.14
N ASN A 117 17.00 1.79 4.61
CA ASN A 117 17.32 0.65 3.75
C ASN A 117 16.08 -0.11 3.32
N GLU A 118 15.19 -0.42 4.27
CA GLU A 118 13.95 -1.16 4.01
C GLU A 118 12.94 -0.92 5.13
N PHE A 119 11.67 -1.14 4.84
CA PHE A 119 10.61 -1.06 5.82
C PHE A 119 9.47 -2.06 5.55
N HIS A 120 8.69 -2.34 6.60
CA HIS A 120 7.50 -3.17 6.56
C HIS A 120 6.47 -2.64 7.54
N VAL A 121 5.21 -2.52 7.10
CA VAL A 121 4.09 -2.05 7.93
C VAL A 121 3.10 -3.18 8.13
N ALA A 122 2.72 -3.42 9.38
CA ALA A 122 1.74 -4.43 9.73
C ALA A 122 0.84 -3.97 10.89
N PRO A 123 -0.43 -4.40 10.95
CA PRO A 123 -1.33 -4.04 12.04
C PRO A 123 -0.94 -4.79 13.32
N LYS A 124 -0.98 -4.12 14.46
CA LYS A 124 -0.94 -4.73 15.80
C LYS A 124 -2.33 -4.69 16.42
N ILE A 125 -3.14 -5.71 16.13
CA ILE A 125 -4.55 -5.77 16.51
C ILE A 125 -4.71 -5.93 18.03
N ASN A 126 -3.95 -6.86 18.64
CA ASN A 126 -4.01 -7.15 20.07
C ASN A 126 -2.67 -6.77 20.74
N PRO A 127 -2.41 -5.48 21.04
CA PRO A 127 -1.26 -5.09 21.83
C PRO A 127 -1.46 -5.52 23.30
N GLN A 128 -0.37 -5.73 24.04
CA GLN A 128 -0.45 -6.05 25.47
C GLN A 128 -1.09 -4.92 26.31
N LYS A 129 -0.95 -3.67 25.86
CA LYS A 129 -1.53 -2.49 26.50
C LYS A 129 -1.97 -1.45 25.45
N GLY A 130 -3.11 -0.82 25.72
CA GLY A 130 -3.66 0.28 24.92
C GLY A 130 -4.38 -0.21 23.65
N LEU A 131 -4.70 0.75 22.78
CA LEU A 131 -5.42 0.52 21.53
C LEU A 131 -4.54 -0.16 20.47
N PRO A 132 -5.15 -0.80 19.47
CA PRO A 132 -4.47 -1.26 18.26
C PRO A 132 -3.70 -0.15 17.56
N PHE A 133 -2.75 -0.51 16.71
CA PHE A 133 -1.94 0.46 15.96
C PHE A 133 -1.26 -0.17 14.74
N HIS A 134 -0.78 0.67 13.82
CA HIS A 134 0.13 0.25 12.76
C HIS A 134 1.56 0.21 13.29
N GLU A 135 2.19 -0.95 13.24
CA GLU A 135 3.60 -1.09 13.56
C GLU A 135 4.45 -0.97 12.30
N TRP A 136 5.34 0.00 12.30
CA TRP A 136 6.29 0.26 11.23
C TRP A 136 7.65 -0.29 11.63
N LEU A 137 8.08 -1.37 10.99
CA LEU A 137 9.38 -1.97 11.19
C LEU A 137 10.32 -1.34 10.15
N ILE A 138 11.30 -0.57 10.62
CA ILE A 138 12.19 0.21 9.74
C ILE A 138 13.64 -0.16 10.02
N GLU A 139 14.39 -0.51 8.96
CA GLU A 139 15.84 -0.65 8.98
C GLU A 139 16.44 0.66 8.46
N PHE A 140 17.05 1.43 9.36
CA PHE A 140 17.73 2.66 9.00
C PHE A 140 19.17 2.39 8.58
N GLU A 141 19.66 3.11 7.57
CA GLU A 141 21.09 3.30 7.34
C GLU A 141 21.58 4.48 8.18
N LYS A 142 20.75 5.55 8.30
CA LYS A 142 20.97 6.69 9.16
C LYS A 142 19.70 6.99 9.93
N GLU A 143 19.73 6.81 11.24
CA GLU A 143 18.58 7.09 12.11
C GLU A 143 18.31 8.60 12.22
N PRO A 144 17.03 9.02 12.38
CA PRO A 144 16.70 10.39 12.71
C PRO A 144 17.13 10.71 14.16
N GLU A 145 17.33 11.99 14.47
CA GLU A 145 17.71 12.43 15.84
C GLU A 145 16.64 12.04 16.88
N SER A 146 15.36 12.04 16.48
CA SER A 146 14.23 11.67 17.33
C SER A 146 13.30 10.71 16.58
N ILE A 147 13.28 9.45 16.97
CA ILE A 147 12.32 8.45 16.46
C ILE A 147 10.87 8.84 16.82
N ALA A 148 10.66 9.49 17.96
CA ALA A 148 9.33 9.91 18.40
C ALA A 148 8.78 10.98 17.47
N ASP A 149 9.53 12.03 17.17
CA ASP A 149 9.10 13.12 16.28
C ASP A 149 8.98 12.65 14.83
N PHE A 150 9.91 11.78 14.39
CA PHE A 150 9.84 11.13 13.09
C PHE A 150 8.55 10.31 12.94
N SER A 151 8.19 9.52 13.97
CA SER A 151 6.94 8.76 14.03
C SER A 151 5.71 9.67 13.99
N ALA A 152 5.72 10.77 14.76
CA ALA A 152 4.63 11.72 14.80
C ALA A 152 4.41 12.40 13.44
N LEU A 153 5.48 12.73 12.70
CA LEU A 153 5.36 13.30 11.36
C LEU A 153 4.79 12.29 10.37
N ILE A 154 5.24 11.03 10.39
CA ILE A 154 4.66 9.98 9.53
C ILE A 154 3.16 9.84 9.83
N ASP A 155 2.78 9.76 11.11
CA ASP A 155 1.40 9.59 11.52
C ASP A 155 0.51 10.74 11.07
N SER A 156 0.95 11.98 11.28
CA SER A 156 0.22 13.17 10.84
C SER A 156 0.09 13.27 9.32
N SER A 157 1.14 12.88 8.60
CA SER A 157 1.13 12.84 7.15
C SER A 157 0.18 11.75 6.62
N LEU A 158 0.19 10.56 7.24
CA LEU A 158 -0.73 9.47 6.88
C LEU A 158 -2.19 9.86 7.12
N GLN A 159 -2.50 10.55 8.22
CA GLN A 159 -3.84 11.09 8.49
C GLN A 159 -4.29 12.12 7.44
N LYS A 160 -3.37 12.90 6.86
CA LYS A 160 -3.68 13.85 5.77
C LYS A 160 -4.01 13.13 4.45
N HIS A 161 -3.36 11.99 4.20
CA HIS A 161 -3.53 11.24 2.96
C HIS A 161 -4.67 10.22 3.02
N ASN A 162 -5.04 9.75 4.22
CA ASN A 162 -6.07 8.73 4.42
C ASN A 162 -7.08 9.17 5.50
N SER A 163 -8.28 9.57 5.05
CA SER A 163 -9.35 10.05 5.94
C SER A 163 -9.89 8.94 6.86
N TYR A 164 -9.95 7.69 6.39
CA TYR A 164 -10.41 6.57 7.22
C TYR A 164 -9.44 6.29 8.38
N TYR A 165 -8.13 6.32 8.10
CA TYR A 165 -7.11 6.18 9.14
C TYR A 165 -7.23 7.31 10.18
N LYS A 166 -7.44 8.55 9.71
CA LYS A 166 -7.68 9.72 10.56
C LYS A 166 -8.91 9.52 11.46
N ASP A 167 -10.02 9.11 10.87
CA ASP A 167 -11.28 8.90 11.61
C ASP A 167 -11.13 7.83 12.69
N LEU A 168 -10.36 6.76 12.44
CA LEU A 168 -10.09 5.73 13.43
C LEU A 168 -9.20 6.21 14.58
N ILE A 169 -8.26 7.12 14.32
CA ILE A 169 -7.44 7.76 15.36
C ILE A 169 -8.31 8.71 16.20
N GLU A 170 -9.06 9.62 15.56
CA GLU A 170 -9.93 10.58 16.23
C GLU A 170 -11.07 9.89 17.00
N GLY A 171 -11.60 8.80 16.47
CA GLY A 171 -12.62 7.96 17.11
C GLY A 171 -12.10 7.05 18.23
N GLY A 172 -10.79 7.05 18.51
CA GLY A 172 -10.20 6.23 19.56
C GLY A 172 -10.28 4.71 19.31
N VAL A 173 -10.37 4.30 18.05
CA VAL A 173 -10.31 2.89 17.62
C VAL A 173 -8.86 2.46 17.45
N LEU A 174 -8.04 3.33 16.86
CA LEU A 174 -6.60 3.18 16.74
C LEU A 174 -5.88 4.22 17.60
N ARG A 175 -4.67 3.89 18.03
CA ARG A 175 -3.70 4.91 18.44
C ARG A 175 -2.72 5.21 17.32
N THR A 176 -1.97 6.28 17.44
CA THR A 176 -0.89 6.67 16.54
C THR A 176 0.09 5.53 16.28
N LEU A 177 0.65 5.48 15.09
CA LEU A 177 1.58 4.44 14.67
C LEU A 177 2.81 4.33 15.60
N LYS A 178 3.44 3.16 15.59
CA LYS A 178 4.66 2.92 16.35
C LYS A 178 5.77 2.40 15.44
N ILE A 179 6.95 3.01 15.55
CA ILE A 179 8.16 2.53 14.87
C ILE A 179 8.86 1.49 15.76
N THR A 180 9.25 0.38 15.14
CA THR A 180 10.18 -0.61 15.69
C THR A 180 11.40 -0.63 14.79
N VAL A 181 12.55 -0.22 15.33
CA VAL A 181 13.82 -0.22 14.60
C VAL A 181 14.29 -1.66 14.40
N VAL A 182 14.53 -2.02 13.15
CA VAL A 182 15.10 -3.31 12.76
C VAL A 182 16.62 -3.17 12.70
N ARG A 183 17.34 -4.15 13.23
CA ARG A 183 18.81 -4.14 13.23
C ARG A 183 19.37 -4.15 11.81
N LYS A 184 20.56 -3.61 11.62
CA LYS A 184 21.26 -3.60 10.31
C LYS A 184 21.33 -5.01 9.71
N ASN A 185 20.93 -5.12 8.43
CA ASN A 185 20.74 -6.37 7.68
C ASN A 185 19.64 -7.31 8.22
N GLY A 186 18.71 -6.83 9.04
CA GLY A 186 17.62 -7.65 9.56
C GLY A 186 16.69 -8.16 8.46
N PHE A 187 16.26 -7.29 7.53
CA PHE A 187 15.47 -7.70 6.36
C PHE A 187 16.21 -8.69 5.48
N ARG A 188 17.51 -8.49 5.24
CA ARG A 188 18.35 -9.40 4.46
C ARG A 188 18.45 -10.78 5.12
N LYS A 189 18.67 -10.84 6.44
CA LYS A 189 18.72 -12.09 7.20
C LYS A 189 17.37 -12.82 7.15
N TYR A 190 16.28 -12.08 7.32
CA TYR A 190 14.94 -12.63 7.18
C TYR A 190 14.72 -13.24 5.79
N MET A 191 15.02 -12.51 4.71
CA MET A 191 14.89 -13.03 3.34
C MET A 191 15.74 -14.27 3.08
N LYS A 192 16.95 -14.31 3.66
CA LYS A 192 17.81 -15.49 3.61
C LYS A 192 17.18 -16.69 4.34
N SER A 193 16.57 -16.46 5.51
CA SER A 193 15.95 -17.53 6.32
C SER A 193 14.77 -18.21 5.65
N ILE A 194 14.08 -17.50 4.75
CA ILE A 194 12.94 -18.04 3.97
C ILE A 194 13.32 -18.47 2.55
N GLY A 195 14.64 -18.53 2.23
CA GLY A 195 15.13 -18.95 0.92
C GLY A 195 14.84 -17.98 -0.24
N LYS A 196 14.52 -16.72 0.05
CA LYS A 196 14.15 -15.69 -0.94
C LYS A 196 15.18 -14.56 -1.06
N LEU A 197 16.43 -14.82 -0.70
CA LEU A 197 17.51 -13.84 -0.84
C LEU A 197 17.96 -13.76 -2.31
N GLY A 198 17.88 -12.57 -2.89
CA GLY A 198 18.32 -12.30 -4.26
C GLY A 198 17.21 -12.39 -5.31
N GLY A 199 17.55 -12.13 -6.56
CA GLY A 199 16.60 -12.03 -7.66
C GLY A 199 15.66 -10.84 -7.52
N GLN A 200 14.42 -11.00 -7.97
CA GLN A 200 13.37 -9.95 -7.89
C GLN A 200 12.52 -10.05 -6.62
N ASN A 201 12.94 -10.85 -5.64
CA ASN A 201 12.19 -10.99 -4.39
C ASN A 201 12.38 -9.76 -3.50
N LYS A 202 11.27 -9.11 -3.16
CA LYS A 202 11.24 -7.97 -2.22
C LYS A 202 10.36 -8.31 -1.02
N VAL A 203 10.66 -7.74 0.12
CA VAL A 203 9.76 -7.81 1.28
C VAL A 203 8.52 -6.96 0.96
N PRO A 204 7.30 -7.50 1.16
CA PRO A 204 6.10 -6.68 1.07
C PRO A 204 6.16 -5.50 2.05
N ARG A 205 5.97 -4.28 1.57
CA ARG A 205 6.03 -3.07 2.40
C ARG A 205 4.81 -2.90 3.30
N LEU A 206 3.67 -3.48 2.90
CA LEU A 206 2.44 -3.51 3.69
C LEU A 206 1.92 -4.94 3.80
N ALA A 207 1.31 -5.27 4.94
CA ALA A 207 0.59 -6.52 5.15
C ALA A 207 -0.63 -6.33 6.07
N ASN A 208 -1.64 -7.19 5.90
CA ASN A 208 -2.82 -7.27 6.79
C ASN A 208 -2.60 -8.23 7.96
N ASP A 209 -1.49 -8.97 7.96
CA ASP A 209 -1.11 -9.92 9.00
C ASP A 209 0.28 -9.62 9.58
N ARG A 210 0.68 -10.40 10.56
CA ARG A 210 1.93 -10.21 11.28
C ARG A 210 3.01 -11.24 10.94
N ASN A 211 2.79 -12.09 9.94
CA ASN A 211 3.69 -13.19 9.63
C ASN A 211 5.14 -12.74 9.36
N ILE A 212 5.30 -11.60 8.69
CA ILE A 212 6.61 -10.99 8.42
C ILE A 212 7.08 -10.20 9.64
N ALA A 213 6.23 -9.32 10.18
CA ALA A 213 6.57 -8.43 11.28
C ALA A 213 7.10 -9.17 12.52
N ASP A 214 6.42 -10.27 12.92
CA ASP A 214 6.82 -11.02 14.10
C ASP A 214 8.11 -11.84 13.88
N LYS A 215 8.39 -12.26 12.64
CA LYS A 215 9.66 -12.91 12.30
C LYS A 215 10.83 -11.93 12.21
N LEU A 216 10.60 -10.73 11.67
CA LEU A 216 11.63 -9.68 11.59
C LEU A 216 12.18 -9.28 12.96
N LYS A 217 11.37 -9.34 14.01
CA LYS A 217 11.82 -9.03 15.39
C LYS A 217 12.85 -10.01 15.95
N LEU A 218 13.04 -11.17 15.31
CA LEU A 218 14.02 -12.18 15.72
C LEU A 218 15.42 -11.88 15.17
N PHE A 219 15.56 -10.98 14.22
CA PHE A 219 16.79 -10.60 13.54
C PHE A 219 17.25 -9.18 13.89
#